data_d58f745bdd0ae378bf9a47667c3639d7
#
_entry.id   d58f745bdd0ae378bf9a47667c3639d7
#
_cell.length_a   1.000
_cell.length_b   1.000
_cell.length_c   1.000
_cell.angle_alpha   90.00
_cell.angle_beta   90.00
_cell.angle_gamma   90.00
#
_symmetry.space_group_name_H-M   'P 1'
#
loop_
_entity.id
_entity.type
_entity.pdbx_description
1 polymer ?
#
loop_
_entity_poly.entity_id
_entity_poly.type
_entity_poly.pdbx_seq_one_letter_code
_entity_poly.pdbx_strand_id
1 'polypeptide(L)'
;MKPVTHTTHPQSASSGESEHVPKILGFTCDWAGFALDYAGMQRMSYPADIAFINLRCSARFDLADGVQALTKGADGLFFALCPLGDCHYEPGNHHALARINHLADLLEIAGLRRDRVAFYHADTTYAFGLAQAINGFEEKLKEFGTLSSQALGRPELVLRVAAMKRVCTSEPVRWLLSKELELVRKGNVFDEKLDPQDYDTMIKHILREEYEKGLILENLKEPCSAVDVAEATGIPAHRVFELIVELERETRARLDKIRKERPLYVEVVDG
;
A
#
# COMPACT_ATOMS: atom_id res chain seq x y z
N MET A 1 34.52 64.09 7.28
CA MET A 1 34.11 62.86 6.56
C MET A 1 34.99 61.72 7.02
N LYS A 2 34.45 60.81 7.84
CA LYS A 2 35.15 59.61 8.29
C LYS A 2 34.60 58.41 7.46
N PRO A 3 35.41 57.47 7.01
CA PRO A 3 34.95 56.32 6.21
C PRO A 3 34.25 55.30 7.08
N VAL A 4 33.12 54.79 6.58
CA VAL A 4 32.32 53.70 7.17
C VAL A 4 33.02 52.37 6.88
N THR A 5 33.46 51.69 7.94
CA THR A 5 34.02 50.36 7.84
C THR A 5 32.89 49.34 7.75
N HIS A 6 32.82 48.60 6.61
CA HIS A 6 31.93 47.46 6.46
C HIS A 6 32.52 46.28 7.24
N THR A 7 31.83 45.87 8.28
CA THR A 7 32.05 44.61 8.98
C THR A 7 31.37 43.50 8.19
N THR A 8 32.15 42.66 7.57
CA THR A 8 31.71 41.40 6.97
C THR A 8 31.43 40.40 8.10
N HIS A 9 30.15 40.05 8.29
CA HIS A 9 29.80 38.90 9.10
C HIS A 9 30.17 37.61 8.36
N PRO A 10 30.79 36.62 9.04
CA PRO A 10 31.01 35.30 8.44
C PRO A 10 29.63 34.63 8.28
N GLN A 11 29.27 34.35 7.03
CA GLN A 11 28.17 33.46 6.73
C GLN A 11 28.55 32.05 7.21
N SER A 12 27.93 31.62 8.30
CA SER A 12 27.91 30.21 8.66
C SER A 12 27.15 29.45 7.55
N ALA A 13 27.90 28.71 6.73
CA ALA A 13 27.34 27.74 5.83
C ALA A 13 26.71 26.62 6.67
N SER A 14 25.43 26.77 6.97
CA SER A 14 24.62 25.63 7.34
C SER A 14 24.48 24.78 6.08
N SER A 15 25.06 23.59 6.10
CA SER A 15 24.77 22.51 5.15
C SER A 15 23.26 22.21 5.25
N GLY A 16 22.49 22.87 4.41
CA GLY A 16 21.06 22.61 4.28
C GLY A 16 20.89 21.23 3.64
N GLU A 17 20.66 20.21 4.46
CA GLU A 17 19.90 19.07 4.01
C GLU A 17 18.58 19.65 3.54
N SER A 18 18.28 19.54 2.25
CA SER A 18 16.99 19.95 1.71
C SER A 18 15.92 19.14 2.41
N GLU A 19 15.13 19.81 3.23
CA GLU A 19 14.02 19.20 3.96
C GLU A 19 13.16 18.47 2.92
N HIS A 20 13.07 17.14 3.05
CA HIS A 20 12.35 16.33 2.08
C HIS A 20 10.85 16.60 2.24
N VAL A 21 10.22 17.06 1.17
CA VAL A 21 8.78 17.23 1.10
C VAL A 21 8.15 15.91 0.64
N PRO A 22 7.34 15.23 1.47
CA PRO A 22 6.72 13.97 1.10
C PRO A 22 5.75 14.13 -0.06
N LYS A 23 5.80 13.23 -1.03
CA LYS A 23 4.83 13.14 -2.13
C LYS A 23 3.61 12.34 -1.69
N ILE A 24 2.47 12.99 -1.59
CA ILE A 24 1.22 12.37 -1.16
C ILE A 24 0.30 12.20 -2.38
N LEU A 25 -0.19 10.99 -2.61
CA LEU A 25 -1.29 10.78 -3.53
C LEU A 25 -2.60 10.61 -2.74
N GLY A 26 -3.53 11.52 -2.99
CA GLY A 26 -4.86 11.49 -2.40
C GLY A 26 -5.87 10.80 -3.30
N PHE A 27 -6.82 10.10 -2.72
CA PHE A 27 -8.01 9.59 -3.38
C PHE A 27 -9.25 10.15 -2.72
N THR A 28 -10.17 10.65 -3.51
CA THR A 28 -11.46 11.14 -3.04
C THR A 28 -12.58 10.61 -3.90
N CYS A 29 -13.82 10.67 -3.42
CA CYS A 29 -14.99 10.43 -4.26
C CYS A 29 -15.65 11.77 -4.61
N ASP A 30 -16.58 11.75 -5.59
CA ASP A 30 -17.31 12.94 -6.02
C ASP A 30 -17.94 13.70 -4.82
N TRP A 31 -18.43 12.97 -3.81
CA TRP A 31 -19.10 13.55 -2.65
C TRP A 31 -18.13 14.06 -1.57
N ALA A 32 -17.11 13.28 -1.22
CA ALA A 32 -16.09 13.73 -0.27
C ALA A 32 -15.21 14.83 -0.86
N GLY A 33 -15.11 14.91 -2.19
CA GLY A 33 -14.39 15.96 -2.91
C GLY A 33 -14.91 17.38 -2.64
N PHE A 34 -16.21 17.52 -2.36
CA PHE A 34 -16.77 18.82 -1.96
C PHE A 34 -16.13 19.40 -0.69
N ALA A 35 -15.62 18.55 0.21
CA ALA A 35 -14.88 19.02 1.37
C ALA A 35 -13.55 19.72 0.99
N LEU A 36 -12.88 19.23 -0.07
CA LEU A 36 -11.66 19.87 -0.62
C LEU A 36 -12.00 21.22 -1.25
N ASP A 37 -13.06 21.28 -2.06
CA ASP A 37 -13.53 22.53 -2.67
C ASP A 37 -13.90 23.55 -1.60
N TYR A 38 -14.62 23.11 -0.58
CA TYR A 38 -15.00 23.98 0.55
C TYR A 38 -13.78 24.45 1.33
N ALA A 39 -12.80 23.58 1.59
CA ALA A 39 -11.54 23.97 2.22
C ALA A 39 -10.80 25.03 1.39
N GLY A 40 -10.78 24.89 0.06
CA GLY A 40 -10.24 25.89 -0.87
C GLY A 40 -10.98 27.22 -0.80
N MET A 41 -12.32 27.22 -0.80
CA MET A 41 -13.16 28.42 -0.65
C MET A 41 -12.88 29.15 0.66
N GLN A 42 -12.66 28.43 1.75
CA GLN A 42 -12.33 28.96 3.07
C GLN A 42 -10.84 29.32 3.22
N ARG A 43 -10.05 29.17 2.16
CA ARG A 43 -8.59 29.39 2.16
C ARG A 43 -7.87 28.63 3.27
N MET A 44 -8.31 27.40 3.55
CA MET A 44 -7.64 26.51 4.47
C MET A 44 -6.34 26.01 3.85
N SER A 45 -5.25 26.06 4.62
CA SER A 45 -3.94 25.64 4.13
C SER A 45 -3.75 24.14 4.38
N TYR A 46 -3.33 23.42 3.34
CA TYR A 46 -2.80 22.07 3.40
C TYR A 46 -1.67 21.94 2.36
N PRO A 47 -0.81 20.88 2.41
CA PRO A 47 0.37 20.77 1.56
C PRO A 47 0.04 20.88 0.06
N ALA A 48 0.84 21.68 -0.66
CA ALA A 48 0.66 21.87 -2.10
C ALA A 48 1.09 20.64 -2.91
N ASP A 49 1.91 19.77 -2.32
CA ASP A 49 2.48 18.58 -2.97
C ASP A 49 1.58 17.34 -2.86
N ILE A 50 0.34 17.48 -2.35
CA ILE A 50 -0.67 16.45 -2.43
C ILE A 50 -1.43 16.57 -3.76
N ALA A 51 -1.45 15.50 -4.53
CA ALA A 51 -2.28 15.37 -5.72
C ALA A 51 -3.48 14.48 -5.42
N PHE A 52 -4.71 14.92 -5.80
CA PHE A 52 -5.92 14.12 -5.61
C PHE A 52 -6.41 13.51 -6.92
N ILE A 53 -6.70 12.19 -6.86
CA ILE A 53 -7.46 11.49 -7.89
C ILE A 53 -8.92 11.41 -7.43
N ASN A 54 -9.82 12.00 -8.22
CA ASN A 54 -11.24 11.91 -7.95
C ASN A 54 -11.82 10.63 -8.57
N LEU A 55 -12.43 9.81 -7.72
CA LEU A 55 -13.17 8.60 -8.09
C LEU A 55 -14.67 8.87 -7.98
N ARG A 56 -15.49 8.33 -8.85
CA ARG A 56 -16.94 8.45 -8.69
C ARG A 56 -17.43 7.95 -7.32
N CYS A 57 -16.84 6.86 -6.85
CA CYS A 57 -16.98 6.36 -5.49
C CYS A 57 -15.64 5.78 -5.03
N SER A 58 -15.23 6.06 -3.81
CA SER A 58 -13.97 5.53 -3.24
C SER A 58 -13.92 3.99 -3.19
N ALA A 59 -15.08 3.30 -3.25
CA ALA A 59 -15.13 1.86 -3.44
C ALA A 59 -14.51 1.35 -4.75
N ARG A 60 -14.24 2.23 -5.71
CA ARG A 60 -13.54 1.87 -6.96
C ARG A 60 -12.03 1.80 -6.81
N PHE A 61 -11.51 2.22 -5.67
CA PHE A 61 -10.08 2.07 -5.38
C PHE A 61 -9.67 0.60 -5.43
N ASP A 62 -8.58 0.30 -6.12
CA ASP A 62 -7.97 -1.03 -6.18
C ASP A 62 -6.63 -1.00 -5.43
N LEU A 63 -6.32 -2.09 -4.69
CA LEU A 63 -5.03 -2.21 -3.99
C LEU A 63 -3.85 -2.08 -4.94
N ALA A 64 -3.99 -2.59 -6.18
CA ALA A 64 -2.96 -2.51 -7.20
C ALA A 64 -2.60 -1.06 -7.54
N ASP A 65 -3.59 -0.15 -7.60
CA ASP A 65 -3.35 1.27 -7.85
C ASP A 65 -2.55 1.90 -6.71
N GLY A 66 -2.87 1.54 -5.46
CA GLY A 66 -2.13 2.00 -4.27
C GLY A 66 -0.68 1.54 -4.28
N VAL A 67 -0.43 0.24 -4.50
CA VAL A 67 0.93 -0.31 -4.60
C VAL A 67 1.68 0.30 -5.78
N GLN A 68 1.02 0.53 -6.92
CA GLN A 68 1.63 1.17 -8.07
C GLN A 68 2.02 2.63 -7.79
N ALA A 69 1.18 3.39 -7.08
CA ALA A 69 1.49 4.76 -6.68
C ALA A 69 2.75 4.83 -5.81
N LEU A 70 2.84 3.97 -4.78
CA LEU A 70 4.02 3.85 -3.92
C LEU A 70 5.27 3.46 -4.73
N THR A 71 5.14 2.54 -5.70
CA THR A 71 6.23 2.16 -6.60
C THR A 71 6.72 3.33 -7.46
N LYS A 72 5.81 4.21 -7.89
CA LYS A 72 6.10 5.37 -8.73
C LYS A 72 6.58 6.59 -7.96
N GLY A 73 6.77 6.47 -6.65
CA GLY A 73 7.41 7.48 -5.82
C GLY A 73 6.48 8.29 -4.93
N ALA A 74 5.23 7.85 -4.73
CA ALA A 74 4.43 8.38 -3.64
C ALA A 74 5.01 7.89 -2.31
N ASP A 75 5.11 8.79 -1.32
CA ASP A 75 5.60 8.47 0.02
C ASP A 75 4.46 8.00 0.93
N GLY A 76 3.22 8.39 0.60
CA GLY A 76 2.02 7.98 1.30
C GLY A 76 0.76 8.16 0.47
N LEU A 77 -0.30 7.47 0.90
CA LEU A 77 -1.63 7.50 0.27
C LEU A 77 -2.65 8.05 1.28
N PHE A 78 -3.41 9.04 0.86
CA PHE A 78 -4.45 9.65 1.68
C PHE A 78 -5.84 9.46 1.07
N PHE A 79 -6.81 9.06 1.86
CA PHE A 79 -8.17 8.82 1.39
C PHE A 79 -9.18 9.74 2.07
N ALA A 80 -9.87 10.56 1.29
CA ALA A 80 -11.03 11.31 1.74
C ALA A 80 -12.30 10.52 1.39
N LEU A 81 -13.00 10.03 2.42
CA LEU A 81 -14.14 9.13 2.30
C LEU A 81 -15.42 9.82 2.79
N CYS A 82 -16.56 9.49 2.19
CA CYS A 82 -17.85 9.87 2.78
C CYS A 82 -17.98 9.32 4.22
N PRO A 83 -18.65 10.03 5.15
CA PRO A 83 -18.98 9.51 6.46
C PRO A 83 -19.73 8.18 6.38
N LEU A 84 -19.54 7.33 7.39
CA LEU A 84 -20.26 6.06 7.47
C LEU A 84 -21.77 6.35 7.65
N GLY A 85 -22.59 5.73 6.82
CA GLY A 85 -24.04 5.98 6.77
C GLY A 85 -24.47 7.03 5.74
N ASP A 86 -23.57 7.91 5.27
CA ASP A 86 -23.88 9.00 4.33
C ASP A 86 -23.28 8.75 2.93
N CYS A 87 -22.91 7.52 2.61
CA CYS A 87 -22.41 7.20 1.28
C CYS A 87 -23.54 7.22 0.25
N HIS A 88 -23.37 8.03 -0.82
CA HIS A 88 -24.33 8.09 -1.92
C HIS A 88 -24.56 6.72 -2.61
N TYR A 89 -23.55 5.87 -2.62
CA TYR A 89 -23.59 4.52 -3.18
C TYR A 89 -23.50 3.48 -2.05
N GLU A 90 -24.50 3.41 -1.19
CA GLU A 90 -24.49 2.41 -0.13
C GLU A 90 -24.18 0.99 -0.66
N PRO A 91 -23.18 0.30 -0.08
CA PRO A 91 -22.29 0.57 1.05
C PRO A 91 -20.85 0.94 0.62
N GLY A 92 -20.67 1.81 -0.38
CA GLY A 92 -19.38 2.08 -1.04
C GLY A 92 -18.24 2.46 -0.09
N ASN A 93 -18.49 3.35 0.89
CA ASN A 93 -17.45 3.75 1.85
C ASN A 93 -16.97 2.60 2.75
N HIS A 94 -17.81 1.60 3.02
CA HIS A 94 -17.41 0.41 3.76
C HIS A 94 -16.45 -0.47 2.94
N HIS A 95 -16.74 -0.64 1.64
CA HIS A 95 -15.82 -1.34 0.73
C HIS A 95 -14.48 -0.61 0.59
N ALA A 96 -14.52 0.73 0.53
CA ALA A 96 -13.32 1.54 0.46
C ALA A 96 -12.47 1.36 1.73
N LEU A 97 -13.09 1.48 2.90
CA LEU A 97 -12.41 1.35 4.19
C LEU A 97 -11.76 -0.02 4.36
N ALA A 98 -12.48 -1.09 3.99
CA ALA A 98 -11.95 -2.45 4.02
C ALA A 98 -10.68 -2.58 3.16
N ARG A 99 -10.74 -2.13 1.90
CA ARG A 99 -9.58 -2.17 0.99
C ARG A 99 -8.40 -1.33 1.48
N ILE A 100 -8.66 -0.16 2.05
CA ILE A 100 -7.62 0.70 2.63
C ILE A 100 -6.92 0.01 3.80
N ASN A 101 -7.68 -0.63 4.70
CA ASN A 101 -7.13 -1.38 5.82
C ASN A 101 -6.29 -2.57 5.33
N HIS A 102 -6.76 -3.33 4.35
CA HIS A 102 -6.01 -4.46 3.81
C HIS A 102 -4.77 -4.03 3.02
N LEU A 103 -4.78 -2.84 2.40
CA LEU A 103 -3.56 -2.26 1.83
C LEU A 103 -2.56 -1.91 2.93
N ALA A 104 -3.01 -1.33 4.04
CA ALA A 104 -2.14 -1.04 5.18
C ALA A 104 -1.57 -2.32 5.80
N ASP A 105 -2.38 -3.38 5.93
CA ASP A 105 -1.91 -4.69 6.38
C ASP A 105 -0.89 -5.30 5.42
N LEU A 106 -1.10 -5.19 4.12
CA LEU A 106 -0.15 -5.67 3.11
C LEU A 106 1.19 -4.91 3.18
N LEU A 107 1.16 -3.58 3.43
CA LEU A 107 2.38 -2.81 3.66
C LEU A 107 3.14 -3.34 4.88
N GLU A 108 2.45 -3.61 5.97
CA GLU A 108 3.05 -4.15 7.21
C GLU A 108 3.65 -5.55 6.97
N ILE A 109 2.95 -6.44 6.27
CA ILE A 109 3.44 -7.76 5.86
C ILE A 109 4.73 -7.62 5.02
N ALA A 110 4.78 -6.63 4.13
CA ALA A 110 5.96 -6.34 3.32
C ALA A 110 7.09 -5.64 4.09
N GLY A 111 6.93 -5.40 5.41
CA GLY A 111 7.92 -4.72 6.25
C GLY A 111 8.01 -3.21 5.99
N LEU A 112 6.94 -2.62 5.45
CA LEU A 112 6.76 -1.19 5.30
C LEU A 112 5.85 -0.66 6.43
N ARG A 113 5.85 0.66 6.65
CA ARG A 113 4.97 1.25 7.65
C ARG A 113 3.53 1.28 7.14
N ARG A 114 2.61 0.67 7.87
CA ARG A 114 1.17 0.71 7.57
C ARG A 114 0.62 2.14 7.57
N ASP A 115 1.20 3.04 8.39
CA ASP A 115 0.81 4.45 8.51
C ASP A 115 1.20 5.31 7.30
N ARG A 116 1.76 4.72 6.23
CA ARG A 116 1.87 5.35 4.90
C ARG A 116 0.54 5.39 4.16
N VAL A 117 -0.50 4.80 4.74
CA VAL A 117 -1.87 4.87 4.27
C VAL A 117 -2.72 5.49 5.37
N ALA A 118 -3.42 6.57 5.05
CA ALA A 118 -4.33 7.25 5.98
C ALA A 118 -5.66 7.56 5.32
N PHE A 119 -6.71 7.67 6.10
CA PHE A 119 -8.01 8.11 5.62
C PHE A 119 -8.66 9.10 6.59
N TYR A 120 -9.60 9.87 6.05
CA TYR A 120 -10.44 10.79 6.80
C TYR A 120 -11.87 10.76 6.25
N HIS A 121 -12.86 10.69 7.13
CA HIS A 121 -14.26 10.85 6.72
C HIS A 121 -14.57 12.32 6.52
N ALA A 122 -14.82 12.73 5.27
CA ALA A 122 -14.96 14.11 4.86
C ALA A 122 -16.32 14.37 4.22
N ASP A 123 -16.95 15.43 4.69
CA ASP A 123 -18.06 16.12 4.04
C ASP A 123 -17.85 17.64 4.15
N THR A 124 -18.78 18.43 3.67
CA THR A 124 -18.68 19.91 3.71
C THR A 124 -18.62 20.46 5.12
N THR A 125 -19.14 19.77 6.13
CA THR A 125 -19.12 20.20 7.54
C THR A 125 -17.77 19.91 8.21
N TYR A 126 -17.01 18.95 7.67
CA TYR A 126 -15.73 18.50 8.22
C TYR A 126 -14.50 18.98 7.42
N ALA A 127 -14.65 19.98 6.54
CA ALA A 127 -13.56 20.49 5.70
C ALA A 127 -12.34 20.97 6.50
N PHE A 128 -12.55 21.60 7.66
CA PHE A 128 -11.46 22.03 8.54
C PHE A 128 -10.67 20.82 9.09
N GLY A 129 -11.37 19.79 9.54
CA GLY A 129 -10.75 18.55 10.00
C GLY A 129 -10.00 17.83 8.89
N LEU A 130 -10.49 17.89 7.63
CA LEU A 130 -9.80 17.32 6.48
C LEU A 130 -8.43 17.98 6.25
N ALA A 131 -8.37 19.32 6.24
CA ALA A 131 -7.10 20.04 6.10
C ALA A 131 -6.12 19.71 7.23
N GLN A 132 -6.60 19.62 8.48
CA GLN A 132 -5.78 19.19 9.61
C GLN A 132 -5.28 17.75 9.48
N ALA A 133 -6.15 16.84 9.02
CA ALA A 133 -5.77 15.43 8.82
C ALA A 133 -4.69 15.28 7.74
N ILE A 134 -4.78 16.04 6.65
CA ILE A 134 -3.76 16.05 5.59
C ILE A 134 -2.43 16.58 6.14
N ASN A 135 -2.44 17.72 6.86
CA ASN A 135 -1.24 18.29 7.47
C ASN A 135 -0.59 17.30 8.47
N GLY A 136 -1.39 16.68 9.33
CA GLY A 136 -0.88 15.68 10.29
C GLY A 136 -0.33 14.44 9.63
N PHE A 137 -0.87 14.06 8.47
CA PHE A 137 -0.34 12.94 7.69
C PHE A 137 1.00 13.29 7.02
N GLU A 138 1.14 14.49 6.47
CA GLU A 138 2.40 14.99 5.93
C GLU A 138 3.51 14.97 6.98
N GLU A 139 3.25 15.49 8.19
CA GLU A 139 4.23 15.49 9.28
C GLU A 139 4.69 14.08 9.64
N LYS A 140 3.77 13.12 9.73
CA LYS A 140 4.13 11.71 9.94
C LYS A 140 5.02 11.16 8.82
N LEU A 141 4.73 11.51 7.56
CA LEU A 141 5.54 11.05 6.44
C LEU A 141 6.94 11.68 6.43
N LYS A 142 7.09 12.93 6.91
CA LYS A 142 8.41 13.54 7.12
C LYS A 142 9.25 12.75 8.11
N GLU A 143 8.65 12.29 9.22
CA GLU A 143 9.32 11.43 10.21
C GLU A 143 9.72 10.06 9.62
N PHE A 144 8.92 9.50 8.70
CA PHE A 144 9.19 8.21 8.08
C PHE A 144 10.25 8.26 6.99
N GLY A 145 10.53 9.45 6.46
CA GLY A 145 11.36 9.66 5.29
C GLY A 145 10.73 9.15 4.00
N THR A 146 11.42 9.36 2.87
CA THR A 146 10.90 8.97 1.56
C THR A 146 10.88 7.45 1.38
N LEU A 147 9.84 6.95 0.73
CA LEU A 147 9.80 5.56 0.32
C LEU A 147 10.75 5.32 -0.86
N SER A 148 10.83 6.26 -1.80
CA SER A 148 11.68 6.15 -3.00
C SER A 148 13.17 6.16 -2.68
N SER A 149 13.64 6.96 -1.72
CA SER A 149 15.04 6.94 -1.29
C SER A 149 15.40 5.65 -0.57
N GLN A 150 14.43 5.01 0.08
CA GLN A 150 14.61 3.69 0.67
C GLN A 150 14.63 2.58 -0.38
N ALA A 151 13.86 2.73 -1.49
CA ALA A 151 13.75 1.72 -2.54
C ALA A 151 14.92 1.76 -3.55
N LEU A 152 15.44 2.94 -3.88
CA LEU A 152 16.45 3.11 -4.94
C LEU A 152 17.85 2.55 -4.61
N GLY A 153 18.10 2.21 -3.35
CA GLY A 153 19.38 1.61 -2.91
C GLY A 153 19.27 0.21 -2.33
N ARG A 154 18.09 -0.40 -2.33
CA ARG A 154 17.83 -1.66 -1.64
C ARG A 154 17.10 -2.65 -2.56
N PRO A 155 17.82 -3.60 -3.16
CA PRO A 155 17.23 -4.64 -4.03
C PRO A 155 16.09 -5.41 -3.36
N GLU A 156 16.20 -5.64 -2.05
CA GLU A 156 15.17 -6.32 -1.26
C GLU A 156 13.83 -5.58 -1.24
N LEU A 157 13.82 -4.23 -1.31
CA LEU A 157 12.57 -3.47 -1.36
C LEU A 157 11.90 -3.56 -2.74
N VAL A 158 12.70 -3.59 -3.80
CA VAL A 158 12.18 -3.80 -5.15
C VAL A 158 11.46 -5.15 -5.23
N LEU A 159 12.07 -6.18 -4.66
CA LEU A 159 11.50 -7.53 -4.59
C LEU A 159 10.18 -7.54 -3.77
N ARG A 160 10.19 -6.92 -2.60
CA ARG A 160 9.01 -6.81 -1.73
C ARG A 160 7.84 -6.10 -2.42
N VAL A 161 8.10 -5.00 -3.11
CA VAL A 161 7.07 -4.27 -3.84
C VAL A 161 6.56 -5.06 -5.04
N ALA A 162 7.42 -5.79 -5.74
CA ALA A 162 7.00 -6.68 -6.82
C ALA A 162 6.10 -7.81 -6.30
N ALA A 163 6.44 -8.40 -5.16
CA ALA A 163 5.59 -9.38 -4.48
C ALA A 163 4.23 -8.80 -4.09
N MET A 164 4.19 -7.59 -3.52
CA MET A 164 2.92 -6.91 -3.21
C MET A 164 2.02 -6.74 -4.45
N LYS A 165 2.59 -6.41 -5.61
CA LYS A 165 1.80 -6.31 -6.85
C LYS A 165 1.14 -7.64 -7.23
N ARG A 166 1.85 -8.76 -7.03
CA ARG A 166 1.28 -10.10 -7.26
C ARG A 166 0.12 -10.39 -6.33
N VAL A 167 0.24 -10.03 -5.04
CA VAL A 167 -0.87 -10.16 -4.07
C VAL A 167 -2.11 -9.41 -4.55
N CYS A 168 -1.95 -8.16 -5.00
CA CYS A 168 -3.08 -7.34 -5.45
C CYS A 168 -3.82 -7.94 -6.67
N THR A 169 -3.17 -8.81 -7.44
CA THR A 169 -3.75 -9.45 -8.62
C THR A 169 -4.13 -10.91 -8.38
N SER A 170 -3.80 -11.48 -7.21
CA SER A 170 -4.11 -12.88 -6.91
C SER A 170 -5.61 -13.11 -6.79
N GLU A 171 -6.08 -14.23 -7.30
CA GLU A 171 -7.51 -14.57 -7.31
C GLU A 171 -8.10 -14.70 -5.89
N PRO A 172 -7.45 -15.40 -4.92
CA PRO A 172 -7.97 -15.52 -3.57
C PRO A 172 -8.18 -14.18 -2.88
N VAL A 173 -7.19 -13.25 -2.99
CA VAL A 173 -7.27 -11.93 -2.38
C VAL A 173 -8.39 -11.10 -3.02
N ARG A 174 -8.45 -11.06 -4.35
CA ARG A 174 -9.50 -10.32 -5.06
C ARG A 174 -10.89 -10.83 -4.74
N TRP A 175 -11.05 -12.15 -4.64
CA TRP A 175 -12.31 -12.77 -4.28
C TRP A 175 -12.74 -12.37 -2.86
N LEU A 176 -11.86 -12.52 -1.88
CA LEU A 176 -12.14 -12.14 -0.49
C LEU A 176 -12.50 -10.67 -0.36
N LEU A 177 -11.68 -9.76 -0.91
CA LEU A 177 -11.96 -8.32 -0.89
C LEU A 177 -13.32 -7.96 -1.52
N SER A 178 -13.78 -8.72 -2.50
CA SER A 178 -15.08 -8.48 -3.12
C SER A 178 -16.24 -8.97 -2.26
N LYS A 179 -16.02 -10.01 -1.45
CA LYS A 179 -17.04 -10.71 -0.67
C LYS A 179 -17.10 -10.29 0.81
N GLU A 180 -16.17 -9.51 1.30
CA GLU A 180 -16.06 -9.15 2.72
C GLU A 180 -17.37 -8.68 3.33
N LEU A 181 -18.01 -7.66 2.73
CA LEU A 181 -19.25 -7.12 3.28
C LEU A 181 -20.41 -8.10 3.20
N GLU A 182 -20.40 -8.97 2.19
CA GLU A 182 -21.41 -10.03 2.07
C GLU A 182 -21.22 -11.06 3.19
N LEU A 183 -20.00 -11.55 3.39
CA LEU A 183 -19.69 -12.56 4.38
C LEU A 183 -19.85 -12.06 5.83
N VAL A 184 -19.44 -10.82 6.10
CA VAL A 184 -19.41 -10.28 7.47
C VAL A 184 -20.73 -9.60 7.85
N ARG A 185 -21.37 -8.89 6.92
CA ARG A 185 -22.56 -8.07 7.25
C ARG A 185 -23.89 -8.67 6.79
N LYS A 186 -23.94 -9.18 5.56
CA LYS A 186 -25.19 -9.69 5.00
C LYS A 186 -25.44 -11.13 5.41
N GLY A 187 -24.41 -11.95 5.42
CA GLY A 187 -24.53 -13.40 5.59
C GLY A 187 -24.70 -14.13 4.25
N ASN A 188 -24.56 -15.45 4.30
CA ASN A 188 -24.80 -16.35 3.18
C ASN A 188 -26.31 -16.62 3.00
N VAL A 189 -26.68 -17.53 2.09
CA VAL A 189 -28.06 -17.91 1.81
C VAL A 189 -28.78 -18.60 3.01
N PHE A 190 -28.04 -18.95 4.04
CA PHE A 190 -28.53 -19.54 5.28
C PHE A 190 -28.55 -18.55 6.45
N ASP A 191 -28.34 -17.23 6.18
CA ASP A 191 -28.19 -16.15 7.17
C ASP A 191 -26.98 -16.32 8.11
N GLU A 192 -26.02 -17.18 7.75
CA GLU A 192 -24.78 -17.33 8.48
C GLU A 192 -23.81 -16.22 8.12
N LYS A 193 -23.21 -15.61 9.14
CA LYS A 193 -22.22 -14.52 9.01
C LYS A 193 -20.91 -14.96 9.62
N LEU A 194 -19.82 -14.51 9.01
CA LEU A 194 -18.50 -14.63 9.64
C LEU A 194 -18.34 -13.55 10.70
N ASP A 195 -17.73 -13.92 11.82
CA ASP A 195 -17.30 -12.94 12.80
C ASP A 195 -16.26 -12.01 12.16
N PRO A 196 -16.35 -10.68 12.37
CA PRO A 196 -15.40 -9.73 11.79
C PRO A 196 -13.94 -10.01 12.16
N GLN A 197 -13.66 -10.54 13.37
CA GLN A 197 -12.30 -10.85 13.81
C GLN A 197 -11.77 -12.13 13.14
N ASP A 198 -12.63 -13.13 12.96
CA ASP A 198 -12.29 -14.35 12.25
C ASP A 198 -12.00 -14.05 10.78
N TYR A 199 -12.80 -13.16 10.16
CA TYR A 199 -12.56 -12.70 8.79
C TYR A 199 -11.22 -11.95 8.69
N ASP A 200 -10.94 -11.01 9.59
CA ASP A 200 -9.69 -10.25 9.61
C ASP A 200 -8.47 -11.17 9.77
N THR A 201 -8.58 -12.16 10.63
CA THR A 201 -7.53 -13.16 10.83
C THR A 201 -7.29 -13.99 9.57
N MET A 202 -8.37 -14.44 8.95
CA MET A 202 -8.32 -15.24 7.72
C MET A 202 -7.70 -14.46 6.57
N ILE A 203 -8.17 -13.22 6.31
CA ILE A 203 -7.64 -12.44 5.19
C ILE A 203 -6.18 -12.05 5.37
N LYS A 204 -5.75 -11.73 6.59
CA LYS A 204 -4.34 -11.46 6.90
C LYS A 204 -3.46 -12.69 6.67
N HIS A 205 -3.98 -13.88 6.98
CA HIS A 205 -3.28 -15.13 6.67
C HIS A 205 -3.10 -15.30 5.17
N ILE A 206 -4.16 -15.13 4.40
CA ILE A 206 -4.13 -15.23 2.93
C ILE A 206 -3.22 -14.15 2.30
N LEU A 207 -3.30 -12.90 2.77
CA LEU A 207 -2.40 -11.83 2.30
C LEU A 207 -0.93 -12.20 2.52
N ARG A 208 -0.59 -12.77 3.67
CA ARG A 208 0.77 -13.21 3.99
C ARG A 208 1.21 -14.36 3.10
N GLU A 209 0.37 -15.37 2.92
CA GLU A 209 0.67 -16.53 2.09
C GLU A 209 0.88 -16.12 0.62
N GLU A 210 -0.02 -15.31 0.06
CA GLU A 210 0.12 -14.79 -1.30
C GLU A 210 1.34 -13.87 -1.46
N TYR A 211 1.72 -13.15 -0.39
CA TYR A 211 2.94 -12.37 -0.38
C TYR A 211 4.20 -13.25 -0.38
N GLU A 212 4.23 -14.32 0.41
CA GLU A 212 5.31 -15.31 0.40
C GLU A 212 5.41 -16.00 -0.97
N LYS A 213 4.28 -16.43 -1.57
CA LYS A 213 4.22 -16.94 -2.96
C LYS A 213 4.75 -15.90 -3.96
N GLY A 214 4.38 -14.63 -3.80
CA GLY A 214 4.89 -13.55 -4.62
C GLY A 214 6.40 -13.38 -4.53
N LEU A 215 6.98 -13.42 -3.34
CA LEU A 215 8.44 -13.36 -3.13
C LEU A 215 9.15 -14.55 -3.79
N ILE A 216 8.59 -15.74 -3.66
CA ILE A 216 9.13 -16.95 -4.28
C ILE A 216 9.14 -16.79 -5.80
N LEU A 217 8.02 -16.42 -6.41
CA LEU A 217 7.90 -16.24 -7.86
C LEU A 217 8.87 -15.17 -8.39
N GLU A 218 9.08 -14.08 -7.65
CA GLU A 218 10.07 -13.06 -8.05
C GLU A 218 11.51 -13.63 -8.10
N ASN A 219 11.83 -14.60 -7.25
CA ASN A 219 13.12 -15.28 -7.27
C ASN A 219 13.16 -16.41 -8.33
N LEU A 220 12.03 -16.99 -8.71
CA LEU A 220 11.94 -18.04 -9.72
C LEU A 220 11.90 -17.53 -11.17
N LYS A 221 12.15 -16.25 -11.42
CA LYS A 221 12.35 -15.71 -12.79
C LYS A 221 13.53 -16.38 -13.49
N GLU A 222 14.52 -16.80 -12.72
CA GLU A 222 15.62 -17.65 -13.15
C GLU A 222 15.59 -18.97 -12.38
N PRO A 223 16.08 -20.09 -12.95
CA PRO A 223 16.06 -21.39 -12.28
C PRO A 223 16.79 -21.36 -10.93
N CYS A 224 16.05 -21.56 -9.83
CA CYS A 224 16.51 -21.41 -8.46
C CYS A 224 16.05 -22.58 -7.58
N SER A 225 16.83 -22.96 -6.57
CA SER A 225 16.42 -24.01 -5.62
C SER A 225 15.64 -23.40 -4.44
N ALA A 226 14.84 -24.21 -3.76
CA ALA A 226 14.11 -23.78 -2.56
C ALA A 226 15.05 -23.24 -1.46
N VAL A 227 16.27 -23.76 -1.37
CA VAL A 227 17.28 -23.29 -0.41
C VAL A 227 17.77 -21.89 -0.77
N ASP A 228 18.10 -21.67 -2.05
CA ASP A 228 18.57 -20.34 -2.52
C ASP A 228 17.47 -19.27 -2.36
N VAL A 229 16.20 -19.64 -2.62
CA VAL A 229 15.04 -18.76 -2.37
C VAL A 229 14.88 -18.46 -0.88
N ALA A 230 15.07 -19.46 -0.01
CA ALA A 230 15.01 -19.28 1.44
C ALA A 230 16.09 -18.30 1.94
N GLU A 231 17.32 -18.43 1.43
CA GLU A 231 18.41 -17.50 1.75
C GLU A 231 18.13 -16.08 1.27
N ALA A 232 17.55 -15.92 0.09
CA ALA A 232 17.24 -14.62 -0.49
C ALA A 232 16.05 -13.90 0.19
N THR A 233 15.06 -14.67 0.66
CA THR A 233 13.79 -14.10 1.19
C THR A 233 13.71 -14.08 2.71
N GLY A 234 14.51 -14.91 3.39
CA GLY A 234 14.40 -15.17 4.82
C GLY A 234 13.24 -16.08 5.23
N ILE A 235 12.49 -16.63 4.27
CA ILE A 235 11.43 -17.61 4.53
C ILE A 235 12.10 -18.97 4.83
N PRO A 236 11.67 -19.71 5.85
CA PRO A 236 12.25 -21.04 6.15
C PRO A 236 12.17 -21.98 4.95
N ALA A 237 13.25 -22.74 4.68
CA ALA A 237 13.37 -23.57 3.48
C ALA A 237 12.24 -24.60 3.32
N HIS A 238 11.75 -25.18 4.43
CA HIS A 238 10.60 -26.10 4.39
C HIS A 238 9.33 -25.38 3.91
N ARG A 239 9.09 -24.14 4.39
CA ARG A 239 7.94 -23.34 3.97
C ARG A 239 8.05 -22.92 2.49
N VAL A 240 9.25 -22.55 2.04
CA VAL A 240 9.50 -22.29 0.61
C VAL A 240 9.16 -23.51 -0.24
N PHE A 241 9.58 -24.70 0.19
CA PHE A 241 9.29 -25.93 -0.54
C PHE A 241 7.78 -26.25 -0.58
N GLU A 242 7.08 -26.11 0.55
CA GLU A 242 5.61 -26.26 0.61
C GLU A 242 4.92 -25.36 -0.40
N LEU A 243 5.27 -24.06 -0.38
CA LEU A 243 4.67 -23.05 -1.29
C LEU A 243 5.05 -23.29 -2.76
N ILE A 244 6.27 -23.79 -3.06
CA ILE A 244 6.64 -24.20 -4.42
C ILE A 244 5.74 -25.36 -4.90
N VAL A 245 5.47 -26.35 -4.05
CA VAL A 245 4.56 -27.46 -4.40
C VAL A 245 3.13 -26.96 -4.65
N GLU A 246 2.66 -25.97 -3.89
CA GLU A 246 1.37 -25.34 -4.15
C GLU A 246 1.38 -24.57 -5.48
N LEU A 247 2.42 -23.78 -5.74
CA LEU A 247 2.60 -23.04 -6.99
C LEU A 247 2.70 -23.97 -8.21
N GLU A 248 3.28 -25.18 -8.06
CA GLU A 248 3.26 -26.20 -9.11
C GLU A 248 1.84 -26.70 -9.37
N ARG A 249 1.04 -26.95 -8.32
CA ARG A 249 -0.38 -27.34 -8.46
C ARG A 249 -1.22 -26.24 -9.10
N GLU A 250 -0.89 -24.98 -8.81
CA GLU A 250 -1.51 -23.80 -9.42
C GLU A 250 -0.98 -23.50 -10.84
N THR A 251 -0.04 -24.30 -11.36
CA THR A 251 0.63 -24.11 -12.66
C THR A 251 1.41 -22.80 -12.79
N ARG A 252 1.78 -22.19 -11.67
CA ARG A 252 2.55 -20.93 -11.60
C ARG A 252 4.06 -21.15 -11.48
N ALA A 253 4.48 -22.34 -11.06
CA ALA A 253 5.88 -22.77 -11.05
C ALA A 253 6.01 -24.16 -11.63
N ARG A 254 7.22 -24.54 -12.05
CA ARG A 254 7.52 -25.90 -12.49
C ARG A 254 8.97 -26.26 -12.19
N LEU A 255 9.23 -27.56 -12.06
CA LEU A 255 10.60 -28.07 -12.04
C LEU A 255 11.25 -27.80 -13.41
N ASP A 256 12.39 -27.11 -13.42
CA ASP A 256 13.19 -26.88 -14.63
C ASP A 256 14.18 -28.01 -14.86
N LYS A 257 15.05 -28.26 -13.88
CA LYS A 257 16.09 -29.30 -13.94
C LYS A 257 16.61 -29.71 -12.57
N ILE A 258 17.36 -30.79 -12.52
CA ILE A 258 18.09 -31.17 -11.31
C ILE A 258 19.57 -30.89 -11.56
N ARG A 259 20.22 -30.13 -10.69
CA ARG A 259 21.64 -29.77 -10.75
C ARG A 259 22.32 -30.18 -9.43
N LYS A 260 23.31 -31.06 -9.49
CA LYS A 260 24.03 -31.54 -8.29
C LYS A 260 23.07 -32.00 -7.18
N GLU A 261 22.13 -32.86 -7.52
CA GLU A 261 21.09 -33.41 -6.63
C GLU A 261 20.09 -32.37 -6.04
N ARG A 262 20.14 -31.14 -6.50
CA ARG A 262 19.20 -30.07 -6.10
C ARG A 262 18.20 -29.82 -7.22
N PRO A 263 16.89 -29.87 -6.94
CA PRO A 263 15.86 -29.45 -7.88
C PRO A 263 15.90 -27.95 -8.04
N LEU A 264 15.85 -27.45 -9.26
CA LEU A 264 15.70 -26.03 -9.61
C LEU A 264 14.33 -25.82 -10.21
N TYR A 265 13.63 -24.82 -9.71
CA TYR A 265 12.30 -24.44 -10.14
C TYR A 265 12.34 -23.12 -10.90
N VAL A 266 11.37 -22.90 -11.75
CA VAL A 266 11.20 -21.69 -12.53
C VAL A 266 9.73 -21.29 -12.57
N GLU A 267 9.48 -19.98 -12.63
CA GLU A 267 8.13 -19.43 -12.81
C GLU A 267 7.57 -19.86 -14.19
N VAL A 268 6.28 -20.20 -14.24
CA VAL A 268 5.54 -20.36 -15.49
C VAL A 268 4.93 -19.02 -15.84
N VAL A 269 5.39 -18.42 -16.94
CA VAL A 269 4.84 -17.19 -17.47
C VAL A 269 3.88 -17.59 -18.59
N ASP A 270 2.60 -17.30 -18.43
CA ASP A 270 1.61 -17.45 -19.50
C ASP A 270 1.99 -16.50 -20.65
N GLY A 271 2.19 -17.06 -21.84
CA GLY A 271 2.62 -16.35 -23.05
C GLY A 271 1.52 -15.54 -23.71
#